data_e9e3278f164201db59a1731b8448a2c5
#
_entry.id   e9e3278f164201db59a1731b8448a2c5
#
_cell.length_a   1.000
_cell.length_b   1.000
_cell.length_c   1.000
_cell.angle_alpha   90.00
_cell.angle_beta   90.00
_cell.angle_gamma   90.00
#
_symmetry.space_group_name_H-M   'P 1'
#
loop_
_entity.id
_entity.type
_entity.pdbx_description
1 polymer ?
#
loop_
_entity_poly.entity_id
_entity_poly.type
_entity_poly.pdbx_seq_one_letter_code
_entity_poly.pdbx_strand_id
1 'polypeptide(L)'
;HIRYAYGYTFDSKKIYSEYLYHWPNGREALIFSREEDKYEFRENVNEQITLSNRTPDNKLYLVSSNDWNLPQTENAYKWFLEKLTFLMDQVPSSAETIAQIVSGDEKKARILKELLLADLGISDVTIKNISGNKPTITTTHRIIGEDGSVNHFQLLMEQESSGTQRYFARIGGWLQALENGAVLIVDEIEDSLHPLLTKRLIEMVQDSNV
;
A
#
# COMPACT_ATOMS: atom_id res chain seq x y z
N HIS A 1 -8.82 -12.93 -16.56
CA HIS A 1 -8.93 -11.59 -15.97
C HIS A 1 -10.07 -10.82 -16.63
N ILE A 2 -10.99 -10.23 -15.84
CA ILE A 2 -12.05 -9.36 -16.33
C ILE A 2 -11.52 -7.92 -16.25
N ARG A 3 -11.64 -7.16 -17.35
CA ARG A 3 -11.31 -5.75 -17.39
C ARG A 3 -12.47 -4.96 -16.78
N TYR A 4 -12.15 -3.91 -16.00
CA TYR A 4 -13.10 -2.92 -15.46
C TYR A 4 -12.71 -1.51 -15.88
N ALA A 5 -13.70 -0.61 -15.99
CA ALA A 5 -13.50 0.83 -16.05
C ALA A 5 -14.40 1.49 -15.02
N TYR A 6 -13.82 2.28 -14.15
CA TYR A 6 -14.49 3.00 -13.08
C TYR A 6 -14.08 4.47 -13.09
N GLY A 7 -15.04 5.34 -12.85
CA GLY A 7 -14.78 6.76 -12.73
C GLY A 7 -15.89 7.48 -12.01
N TYR A 8 -15.56 8.66 -11.48
CA TYR A 8 -16.52 9.52 -10.78
C TYR A 8 -16.09 10.98 -10.83
N THR A 9 -17.07 11.89 -10.67
CA THR A 9 -16.86 13.32 -10.50
C THR A 9 -17.53 13.79 -9.22
N PHE A 10 -16.89 14.68 -8.49
CA PHE A 10 -17.35 15.12 -7.18
C PHE A 10 -16.87 16.53 -6.84
N ASP A 11 -17.50 17.12 -5.84
CA ASP A 11 -17.00 18.29 -5.11
C ASP A 11 -16.96 18.01 -3.60
N SER A 12 -16.78 19.05 -2.80
CA SER A 12 -16.74 18.93 -1.33
C SER A 12 -18.10 18.53 -0.70
N LYS A 13 -19.15 18.43 -1.47
CA LYS A 13 -20.53 18.23 -0.97
C LYS A 13 -21.16 16.95 -1.52
N LYS A 14 -20.99 16.65 -2.80
CA LYS A 14 -21.67 15.53 -3.45
C LYS A 14 -20.88 14.88 -4.59
N ILE A 15 -21.34 13.69 -4.97
CA ILE A 15 -20.94 12.97 -6.18
C ILE A 15 -21.89 13.40 -7.31
N TYR A 16 -21.34 13.91 -8.42
CA TYR A 16 -22.12 14.33 -9.59
C TYR A 16 -22.32 13.19 -10.58
N SER A 17 -21.28 12.42 -10.82
CA SER A 17 -21.37 11.24 -11.69
C SER A 17 -20.52 10.10 -11.13
N GLU A 18 -20.92 8.89 -11.44
CA GLU A 18 -20.17 7.68 -11.09
C GLU A 18 -20.55 6.58 -12.06
N TYR A 19 -19.57 5.79 -12.52
CA TYR A 19 -19.85 4.67 -13.42
C TYR A 19 -18.92 3.51 -13.19
N LEU A 20 -19.43 2.30 -13.46
CA LEU A 20 -18.67 1.06 -13.49
C LEU A 20 -19.07 0.23 -14.69
N TYR A 21 -18.11 -0.03 -15.56
CA TYR A 21 -18.23 -0.95 -16.69
C TYR A 21 -17.32 -2.15 -16.49
N HIS A 22 -17.66 -3.28 -17.11
CA HIS A 22 -16.82 -4.47 -17.17
C HIS A 22 -16.86 -5.13 -18.54
N TRP A 23 -15.89 -6.02 -18.82
CA TRP A 23 -15.79 -6.78 -20.09
C TRP A 23 -15.72 -8.28 -19.81
N PRO A 24 -16.80 -8.94 -19.34
CA PRO A 24 -16.79 -10.35 -18.94
C PRO A 24 -16.46 -11.30 -20.10
N ASN A 25 -16.89 -10.96 -21.33
CA ASN A 25 -16.69 -11.76 -22.54
C ASN A 25 -16.06 -10.93 -23.69
N GLY A 26 -15.18 -9.99 -23.34
CA GLY A 26 -14.55 -9.08 -24.29
C GLY A 26 -15.48 -7.98 -24.83
N ARG A 27 -16.77 -7.96 -24.45
CA ARG A 27 -17.75 -6.91 -24.77
C ARG A 27 -18.01 -6.06 -23.55
N GLU A 28 -18.13 -4.76 -23.78
CA GLU A 28 -18.48 -3.79 -22.74
C GLU A 28 -19.88 -4.04 -22.22
N ALA A 29 -20.02 -4.07 -20.90
CA ALA A 29 -21.29 -4.13 -20.21
C ALA A 29 -21.31 -3.15 -19.04
N LEU A 30 -22.40 -2.42 -18.89
CA LEU A 30 -22.63 -1.49 -17.79
C LEU A 30 -23.06 -2.29 -16.56
N ILE A 31 -22.38 -2.06 -15.43
CA ILE A 31 -22.84 -2.53 -14.12
C ILE A 31 -23.75 -1.47 -13.52
N PHE A 32 -23.28 -0.24 -13.43
CA PHE A 32 -24.11 0.92 -13.06
C PHE A 32 -23.54 2.22 -13.64
N SER A 33 -24.41 3.19 -13.83
CA SER A 33 -24.05 4.61 -13.97
C SER A 33 -24.96 5.47 -13.11
N ARG A 34 -24.41 6.60 -12.64
CA ARG A 34 -25.07 7.60 -11.84
C ARG A 34 -24.79 8.98 -12.44
N GLU A 35 -25.87 9.76 -12.63
CA GLU A 35 -25.80 11.17 -12.96
C GLU A 35 -26.66 11.91 -11.95
N GLU A 36 -26.03 12.56 -10.97
CA GLU A 36 -26.68 13.13 -9.77
C GLU A 36 -27.51 12.07 -9.03
N ASP A 37 -28.84 12.17 -9.05
CA ASP A 37 -29.79 11.26 -8.39
C ASP A 37 -30.34 10.19 -9.35
N LYS A 38 -29.92 10.20 -10.63
CA LYS A 38 -30.40 9.26 -11.63
C LYS A 38 -29.42 8.13 -11.80
N TYR A 39 -29.91 6.91 -11.63
CA TYR A 39 -29.11 5.70 -11.79
C TYR A 39 -29.59 4.86 -12.97
N GLU A 40 -28.66 4.24 -13.67
CA GLU A 40 -28.91 3.21 -14.69
C GLU A 40 -28.21 1.91 -14.28
N PHE A 41 -28.94 0.80 -14.34
CA PHE A 41 -28.48 -0.54 -14.02
C PHE A 41 -28.87 -1.51 -15.13
N ARG A 42 -28.06 -2.53 -15.40
CA ARG A 42 -28.36 -3.58 -16.40
C ARG A 42 -28.61 -4.94 -15.78
N GLU A 43 -28.08 -5.19 -14.58
CA GLU A 43 -28.20 -6.45 -13.86
C GLU A 43 -28.75 -6.20 -12.46
N ASN A 44 -29.47 -7.15 -11.87
CA ASN A 44 -30.05 -7.04 -10.51
C ASN A 44 -30.77 -5.71 -10.24
N VAL A 45 -31.51 -5.21 -11.24
CA VAL A 45 -32.04 -3.84 -11.26
C VAL A 45 -32.83 -3.48 -10.01
N ASN A 46 -33.72 -4.38 -9.53
CA ASN A 46 -34.57 -4.09 -8.35
C ASN A 46 -33.75 -3.93 -7.06
N GLU A 47 -32.73 -4.77 -6.89
CA GLU A 47 -31.84 -4.68 -5.73
C GLU A 47 -30.99 -3.41 -5.79
N GLN A 48 -30.41 -3.12 -6.96
CA GLN A 48 -29.60 -1.93 -7.17
C GLN A 48 -30.40 -0.64 -7.01
N ILE A 49 -31.67 -0.56 -7.44
CA ILE A 49 -32.57 0.56 -7.17
C ILE A 49 -32.78 0.75 -5.64
N THR A 50 -32.98 -0.37 -4.93
CA THR A 50 -33.16 -0.31 -3.48
C THR A 50 -31.92 0.27 -2.77
N LEU A 51 -30.74 -0.14 -3.21
CA LEU A 51 -29.47 0.34 -2.66
C LEU A 51 -29.15 1.78 -3.06
N SER A 52 -29.44 2.17 -4.30
CA SER A 52 -29.24 3.55 -4.75
C SER A 52 -30.09 4.56 -3.96
N ASN A 53 -31.34 4.21 -3.63
CA ASN A 53 -32.22 5.03 -2.80
C ASN A 53 -31.72 5.20 -1.34
N ARG A 54 -30.79 4.36 -0.90
CA ARG A 54 -30.16 4.41 0.43
C ARG A 54 -28.75 5.00 0.40
N THR A 55 -28.22 5.29 -0.78
CA THR A 55 -26.89 5.85 -0.96
C THR A 55 -26.95 7.36 -0.78
N PRO A 56 -26.26 7.95 0.21
CA PRO A 56 -26.17 9.39 0.36
C PRO A 56 -25.49 10.06 -0.84
N ASP A 57 -25.85 11.32 -1.10
CA ASP A 57 -25.33 12.08 -2.25
C ASP A 57 -23.81 12.26 -2.25
N ASN A 58 -23.22 12.29 -1.07
CA ASN A 58 -21.77 12.43 -0.86
C ASN A 58 -21.02 11.11 -0.73
N LYS A 59 -21.68 9.97 -1.00
CA LYS A 59 -21.07 8.64 -0.94
C LYS A 59 -21.07 7.98 -2.31
N LEU A 60 -19.96 7.35 -2.66
CA LEU A 60 -19.83 6.55 -3.87
C LEU A 60 -20.75 5.32 -3.81
N TYR A 61 -21.47 5.05 -4.90
CA TYR A 61 -22.34 3.89 -5.00
C TYR A 61 -21.53 2.57 -4.96
N LEU A 62 -20.34 2.56 -5.54
CA LEU A 62 -19.41 1.41 -5.43
C LEU A 62 -19.17 1.02 -3.96
N VAL A 63 -18.97 2.00 -3.09
CA VAL A 63 -18.77 1.76 -1.64
C VAL A 63 -20.07 1.31 -0.98
N SER A 64 -21.17 2.04 -1.22
CA SER A 64 -22.48 1.73 -0.61
C SER A 64 -22.99 0.36 -1.00
N SER A 65 -22.86 -0.04 -2.26
CA SER A 65 -23.29 -1.36 -2.73
C SER A 65 -22.46 -2.50 -2.13
N ASN A 66 -21.16 -2.26 -1.90
CA ASN A 66 -20.32 -3.24 -1.24
C ASN A 66 -20.66 -3.42 0.26
N ASP A 67 -21.09 -2.36 0.97
CA ASP A 67 -21.58 -2.47 2.35
C ASP A 67 -22.77 -3.45 2.48
N TRP A 68 -23.50 -3.66 1.38
CA TRP A 68 -24.62 -4.58 1.28
C TRP A 68 -24.26 -5.89 0.55
N ASN A 69 -22.95 -6.13 0.30
CA ASN A 69 -22.42 -7.33 -0.36
C ASN A 69 -23.01 -7.55 -1.76
N LEU A 70 -23.19 -6.51 -2.57
CA LEU A 70 -23.68 -6.62 -3.93
C LEU A 70 -22.62 -7.32 -4.83
N PRO A 71 -22.89 -8.52 -5.40
CA PRO A 71 -21.86 -9.29 -6.11
C PRO A 71 -21.31 -8.58 -7.35
N GLN A 72 -22.11 -7.75 -8.03
CA GLN A 72 -21.73 -7.06 -9.27
C GLN A 72 -20.60 -6.05 -9.06
N THR A 73 -20.52 -5.44 -7.88
CA THR A 73 -19.52 -4.40 -7.55
C THR A 73 -18.34 -4.92 -6.74
N GLU A 74 -18.48 -6.11 -6.14
CA GLU A 74 -17.51 -6.70 -5.21
C GLU A 74 -16.08 -6.77 -5.76
N ASN A 75 -15.91 -7.29 -6.98
CA ASN A 75 -14.58 -7.46 -7.57
C ASN A 75 -13.87 -6.12 -7.84
N ALA A 76 -14.62 -5.10 -8.30
CA ALA A 76 -14.07 -3.78 -8.51
C ALA A 76 -13.69 -3.13 -7.17
N TYR A 77 -14.54 -3.22 -6.14
CA TYR A 77 -14.26 -2.70 -4.81
C TYR A 77 -13.05 -3.38 -4.17
N LYS A 78 -12.95 -4.72 -4.21
CA LYS A 78 -11.80 -5.48 -3.70
C LYS A 78 -10.50 -5.09 -4.36
N TRP A 79 -10.53 -4.77 -5.67
CA TRP A 79 -9.33 -4.31 -6.35
C TRP A 79 -8.77 -3.03 -5.72
N PHE A 80 -9.62 -2.06 -5.38
CA PHE A 80 -9.17 -0.83 -4.70
C PHE A 80 -8.62 -1.12 -3.30
N LEU A 81 -9.19 -2.05 -2.56
CA LEU A 81 -8.73 -2.41 -1.22
C LEU A 81 -7.41 -3.19 -1.22
N GLU A 82 -7.23 -4.12 -2.17
CA GLU A 82 -6.16 -5.11 -2.13
C GLU A 82 -5.01 -4.77 -3.07
N LYS A 83 -5.29 -4.00 -4.13
CA LYS A 83 -4.34 -3.75 -5.22
C LYS A 83 -3.93 -2.29 -5.37
N LEU A 84 -4.48 -1.38 -4.58
CA LEU A 84 -4.12 0.03 -4.61
C LEU A 84 -3.53 0.45 -3.26
N THR A 85 -2.25 0.82 -3.27
CA THR A 85 -1.53 1.23 -2.06
C THR A 85 -1.04 2.67 -2.21
N PHE A 86 -1.37 3.51 -1.25
CA PHE A 86 -0.91 4.89 -1.18
C PHE A 86 0.21 5.02 -0.15
N LEU A 87 1.34 5.58 -0.56
CA LEU A 87 2.47 5.91 0.30
C LEU A 87 2.68 7.44 0.25
N MET A 88 1.76 8.17 0.87
CA MET A 88 1.71 9.64 0.84
C MET A 88 2.05 10.28 2.20
N ASP A 89 2.49 9.50 3.17
CA ASP A 89 2.73 10.00 4.53
C ASP A 89 3.99 10.86 4.60
N GLN A 90 3.85 12.09 5.06
CA GLN A 90 4.96 12.97 5.40
C GLN A 90 5.85 12.38 6.51
N VAL A 91 5.26 11.56 7.40
CA VAL A 91 5.96 10.76 8.41
C VAL A 91 5.57 9.29 8.21
N PRO A 92 6.34 8.53 7.42
CA PRO A 92 5.98 7.14 7.14
C PRO A 92 5.92 6.32 8.43
N SER A 93 4.85 5.53 8.56
CA SER A 93 4.71 4.56 9.64
C SER A 93 5.59 3.34 9.37
N SER A 94 6.33 2.89 10.39
CA SER A 94 7.07 1.63 10.32
C SER A 94 6.22 0.40 10.67
N ALA A 95 4.91 0.54 10.81
CA ALA A 95 4.04 -0.53 11.26
C ALA A 95 4.08 -1.76 10.35
N GLU A 96 4.03 -1.58 9.03
CA GLU A 96 4.11 -2.66 8.05
C GLU A 96 5.47 -3.36 8.09
N THR A 97 6.57 -2.59 8.20
CA THR A 97 7.92 -3.15 8.31
C THR A 97 8.08 -3.98 9.58
N ILE A 98 7.60 -3.45 10.71
CA ILE A 98 7.57 -4.15 11.98
C ILE A 98 6.74 -5.44 11.88
N ALA A 99 5.54 -5.36 11.33
CA ALA A 99 4.64 -6.51 11.18
C ALA A 99 5.30 -7.63 10.35
N GLN A 100 5.99 -7.29 9.26
CA GLN A 100 6.72 -8.27 8.46
C GLN A 100 7.90 -8.89 9.22
N ILE A 101 8.71 -8.09 9.92
CA ILE A 101 9.85 -8.59 10.70
C ILE A 101 9.40 -9.59 11.79
N VAL A 102 8.28 -9.31 12.47
CA VAL A 102 7.78 -10.18 13.54
C VAL A 102 6.96 -11.36 13.03
N SER A 103 6.51 -11.34 11.78
CA SER A 103 5.70 -12.43 11.21
C SER A 103 6.50 -13.68 10.86
N GLY A 104 7.82 -13.58 10.73
CA GLY A 104 8.68 -14.74 10.47
C GLY A 104 10.03 -14.40 9.84
N ASP A 105 10.94 -15.36 9.93
CA ASP A 105 12.35 -15.19 9.53
C ASP A 105 12.53 -14.90 8.03
N GLU A 106 11.69 -15.44 7.17
CA GLU A 106 11.77 -15.22 5.72
C GLU A 106 11.51 -13.76 5.36
N LYS A 107 10.44 -13.17 5.90
CA LYS A 107 10.11 -11.76 5.67
C LYS A 107 11.13 -10.83 6.31
N LYS A 108 11.61 -11.17 7.51
CA LYS A 108 12.72 -10.46 8.15
C LYS A 108 13.96 -10.47 7.27
N ALA A 109 14.37 -11.64 6.75
CA ALA A 109 15.53 -11.77 5.89
C ALA A 109 15.43 -10.94 4.62
N ARG A 110 14.24 -10.84 4.03
CA ARG A 110 13.96 -9.99 2.87
C ARG A 110 14.18 -8.50 3.18
N ILE A 111 13.64 -8.02 4.29
CA ILE A 111 13.87 -6.64 4.73
C ILE A 111 15.35 -6.38 4.99
N LEU A 112 16.04 -7.27 5.70
CA LEU A 112 17.48 -7.13 5.96
C LEU A 112 18.31 -7.11 4.67
N LYS A 113 17.95 -7.93 3.68
CA LYS A 113 18.58 -7.91 2.35
C LYS A 113 18.47 -6.52 1.71
N GLU A 114 17.28 -5.90 1.76
CA GLU A 114 17.07 -4.56 1.18
C GLU A 114 17.80 -3.46 1.94
N LEU A 115 17.85 -3.54 3.28
CA LEU A 115 18.63 -2.60 4.09
C LEU A 115 20.13 -2.71 3.80
N LEU A 116 20.63 -3.92 3.54
CA LEU A 116 22.02 -4.15 3.14
C LEU A 116 22.29 -3.62 1.72
N LEU A 117 21.42 -3.88 0.77
CA LEU A 117 21.54 -3.38 -0.62
C LEU A 117 21.45 -1.86 -0.71
N ALA A 118 20.76 -1.24 0.22
CA ALA A 118 20.68 0.21 0.37
C ALA A 118 21.95 0.84 0.99
N ASP A 119 22.96 0.02 1.31
CA ASP A 119 24.24 0.43 1.92
C ASP A 119 24.08 1.21 3.24
N LEU A 120 23.10 0.83 4.04
CA LEU A 120 22.83 1.42 5.34
C LEU A 120 23.70 0.84 6.48
N GLY A 121 24.52 -0.18 6.18
CA GLY A 121 25.37 -0.84 7.16
C GLY A 121 24.62 -1.68 8.21
N ILE A 122 23.30 -1.79 8.10
CA ILE A 122 22.46 -2.53 9.03
C ILE A 122 22.53 -4.03 8.71
N SER A 123 23.00 -4.81 9.67
CA SER A 123 23.14 -6.28 9.55
C SER A 123 22.01 -7.04 10.25
N ASP A 124 21.34 -6.46 11.22
CA ASP A 124 20.17 -7.05 11.89
C ASP A 124 19.25 -5.96 12.47
N VAL A 125 17.98 -6.32 12.66
CA VAL A 125 16.97 -5.50 13.34
C VAL A 125 16.28 -6.34 14.40
N THR A 126 16.22 -5.81 15.61
CA THR A 126 15.51 -6.42 16.74
C THR A 126 14.35 -5.53 17.17
N ILE A 127 13.19 -6.13 17.40
CA ILE A 127 11.97 -5.43 17.84
C ILE A 127 11.57 -5.96 19.20
N LYS A 128 11.41 -5.07 20.19
CA LYS A 128 10.97 -5.38 21.56
C LYS A 128 9.73 -4.55 21.91
N ASN A 129 9.03 -4.96 22.97
CA ASN A 129 7.86 -4.25 23.51
C ASN A 129 6.70 -4.08 22.51
N ILE A 130 6.46 -5.08 21.65
CA ILE A 130 5.41 -5.03 20.60
C ILE A 130 4.02 -4.84 21.19
N SER A 131 3.77 -5.36 22.40
CA SER A 131 2.48 -5.25 23.11
C SER A 131 2.33 -3.93 23.90
N GLY A 132 3.32 -3.05 23.89
CA GLY A 132 3.32 -1.75 24.57
C GLY A 132 2.85 -0.61 23.67
N ASN A 133 2.80 0.59 24.26
CA ASN A 133 2.38 1.81 23.54
C ASN A 133 3.30 2.18 22.34
N LYS A 134 4.56 1.78 22.35
CA LYS A 134 5.51 2.03 21.27
C LYS A 134 6.55 0.90 21.22
N PRO A 135 6.68 0.18 20.10
CA PRO A 135 7.73 -0.82 19.92
C PRO A 135 9.11 -0.16 19.94
N THR A 136 10.08 -0.82 20.58
CA THR A 136 11.49 -0.42 20.55
C THR A 136 12.18 -1.16 19.41
N ILE A 137 12.74 -0.41 18.47
CA ILE A 137 13.45 -0.95 17.30
C ILE A 137 14.94 -0.68 17.51
N THR A 138 15.74 -1.73 17.46
CA THR A 138 17.20 -1.66 17.58
C THR A 138 17.82 -2.21 16.29
N THR A 139 18.70 -1.44 15.67
CA THR A 139 19.52 -1.83 14.52
C THR A 139 20.87 -2.32 15.01
N THR A 140 21.43 -3.32 14.32
CA THR A 140 22.79 -3.80 14.54
C THR A 140 23.62 -3.49 13.31
N HIS A 141 24.71 -2.77 13.51
CA HIS A 141 25.67 -2.42 12.47
C HIS A 141 26.90 -3.30 12.55
N ARG A 142 27.50 -3.58 11.40
CA ARG A 142 28.75 -4.32 11.27
C ARG A 142 29.87 -3.35 10.90
N ILE A 143 30.94 -3.36 11.67
CA ILE A 143 32.17 -2.63 11.37
C ILE A 143 33.30 -3.66 11.12
N ILE A 144 34.07 -3.44 10.07
CA ILE A 144 35.28 -4.20 9.81
C ILE A 144 36.46 -3.32 10.23
N GLY A 145 37.20 -3.76 11.24
CA GLY A 145 38.41 -3.10 11.69
C GLY A 145 39.57 -3.19 10.66
N GLU A 146 40.54 -2.32 10.78
CA GLU A 146 41.74 -2.34 9.90
C GLU A 146 42.50 -3.66 9.96
N ASP A 147 42.41 -4.38 11.07
CA ASP A 147 42.97 -5.72 11.30
C ASP A 147 42.08 -6.86 10.75
N GLY A 148 40.98 -6.55 10.08
CA GLY A 148 40.02 -7.53 9.58
C GLY A 148 39.06 -8.05 10.65
N SER A 149 39.13 -7.59 11.89
CA SER A 149 38.17 -7.94 12.94
C SER A 149 36.79 -7.45 12.60
N VAL A 150 35.76 -8.24 12.96
CA VAL A 150 34.36 -7.87 12.78
C VAL A 150 33.79 -7.49 14.13
N ASN A 151 33.42 -6.23 14.26
CA ASN A 151 32.76 -5.70 15.45
C ASN A 151 31.32 -5.36 15.14
N HIS A 152 30.42 -5.46 16.13
CA HIS A 152 29.03 -5.07 16.03
C HIS A 152 28.71 -4.01 17.07
N PHE A 153 27.90 -3.03 16.67
CA PHE A 153 27.34 -2.06 17.59
C PHE A 153 25.84 -1.90 17.33
N GLN A 154 25.11 -1.45 18.31
CA GLN A 154 23.67 -1.31 18.23
C GLN A 154 23.27 0.16 18.41
N LEU A 155 22.28 0.59 17.63
CA LEU A 155 21.62 1.87 17.75
C LEU A 155 20.12 1.67 17.92
N LEU A 156 19.47 2.56 18.62
CA LEU A 156 18.03 2.68 18.52
C LEU A 156 17.68 3.27 17.14
N MET A 157 16.56 2.86 16.54
CA MET A 157 16.10 3.42 15.26
C MET A 157 16.02 4.95 15.30
N GLU A 158 15.70 5.53 16.43
CA GLU A 158 15.63 6.98 16.65
C GLU A 158 17.02 7.67 16.59
N GLN A 159 18.10 6.92 16.71
CA GLN A 159 19.49 7.40 16.62
C GLN A 159 20.05 7.28 15.20
N GLU A 160 19.35 6.58 14.33
CA GLU A 160 19.70 6.50 12.91
C GLU A 160 19.49 7.83 12.19
N SER A 161 20.11 7.97 11.02
CA SER A 161 19.85 9.12 10.15
C SER A 161 18.36 9.20 9.77
N SER A 162 17.86 10.41 9.52
CA SER A 162 16.48 10.60 9.08
C SER A 162 16.17 9.82 7.80
N GLY A 163 17.13 9.74 6.86
CA GLY A 163 17.00 8.94 5.65
C GLY A 163 16.87 7.44 5.94
N THR A 164 17.68 6.90 6.87
CA THR A 164 17.61 5.50 7.31
C THR A 164 16.25 5.20 7.94
N GLN A 165 15.78 6.07 8.85
CA GLN A 165 14.49 5.92 9.51
C GLN A 165 13.33 5.90 8.50
N ARG A 166 13.34 6.81 7.51
CA ARG A 166 12.31 6.87 6.47
C ARG A 166 12.37 5.68 5.51
N TYR A 167 13.57 5.26 5.11
CA TYR A 167 13.71 4.08 4.27
C TYR A 167 13.20 2.83 4.99
N PHE A 168 13.59 2.64 6.25
CA PHE A 168 13.08 1.54 7.09
C PHE A 168 11.56 1.57 7.23
N ALA A 169 10.97 2.76 7.44
CA ALA A 169 9.52 2.87 7.55
C ALA A 169 8.78 2.50 6.26
N ARG A 170 9.34 2.81 5.09
CA ARG A 170 8.72 2.57 3.79
C ARG A 170 8.91 1.14 3.26
N ILE A 171 10.03 0.50 3.58
CA ILE A 171 10.44 -0.75 2.89
C ILE A 171 9.44 -1.89 3.08
N GLY A 172 8.81 -2.03 4.25
CA GLY A 172 7.81 -3.07 4.48
C GLY A 172 6.58 -2.92 3.60
N GLY A 173 5.98 -1.73 3.54
CA GLY A 173 4.84 -1.45 2.66
C GLY A 173 5.20 -1.60 1.18
N TRP A 174 6.42 -1.22 0.80
CA TRP A 174 6.93 -1.37 -0.56
C TRP A 174 7.04 -2.84 -0.98
N LEU A 175 7.70 -3.67 -0.16
CA LEU A 175 7.82 -5.11 -0.39
C LEU A 175 6.47 -5.81 -0.43
N GLN A 176 5.56 -5.45 0.45
CA GLN A 176 4.20 -6.01 0.48
C GLN A 176 3.42 -5.68 -0.79
N ALA A 177 3.52 -4.44 -1.26
CA ALA A 177 2.85 -4.04 -2.50
C ALA A 177 3.40 -4.80 -3.72
N LEU A 178 4.72 -4.99 -3.81
CA LEU A 178 5.36 -5.78 -4.87
C LEU A 178 4.91 -7.24 -4.81
N GLU A 179 4.92 -7.86 -3.63
CA GLU A 179 4.48 -9.25 -3.41
C GLU A 179 3.02 -9.46 -3.83
N ASN A 180 2.16 -8.48 -3.54
CA ASN A 180 0.74 -8.53 -3.90
C ASN A 180 0.47 -8.15 -5.37
N GLY A 181 1.47 -7.73 -6.15
CA GLY A 181 1.29 -7.16 -7.48
C GLY A 181 0.35 -5.96 -7.44
N ALA A 182 0.52 -5.08 -6.45
CA ALA A 182 -0.29 -3.90 -6.24
C ALA A 182 0.20 -2.71 -7.07
N VAL A 183 -0.69 -1.75 -7.30
CA VAL A 183 -0.36 -0.42 -7.83
C VAL A 183 0.05 0.48 -6.68
N LEU A 184 1.28 0.96 -6.70
CA LEU A 184 1.80 1.93 -5.74
C LEU A 184 1.60 3.35 -6.25
N ILE A 185 0.96 4.18 -5.44
CA ILE A 185 0.90 5.63 -5.64
C ILE A 185 1.78 6.25 -4.56
N VAL A 186 2.84 6.92 -4.98
CA VAL A 186 3.83 7.53 -4.09
C VAL A 186 3.93 9.00 -4.43
N ASP A 187 3.72 9.86 -3.44
CA ASP A 187 3.97 11.29 -3.56
C ASP A 187 5.33 11.61 -2.91
N GLU A 188 6.09 12.50 -3.53
CA GLU A 188 7.41 12.95 -3.05
C GLU A 188 8.33 11.78 -2.62
N ILE A 189 8.53 10.82 -3.52
CA ILE A 189 9.33 9.60 -3.25
C ILE A 189 10.72 9.93 -2.70
N GLU A 190 11.30 11.08 -3.10
CA GLU A 190 12.61 11.57 -2.69
C GLU A 190 12.61 12.29 -1.35
N ASP A 191 11.44 12.59 -0.77
CA ASP A 191 11.38 13.39 0.47
C ASP A 191 12.24 12.77 1.58
N SER A 192 13.26 13.56 1.96
CA SER A 192 14.22 13.22 3.01
C SER A 192 14.97 11.90 2.82
N LEU A 193 14.98 11.33 1.61
CA LEU A 193 15.83 10.20 1.24
C LEU A 193 17.08 10.67 0.49
N HIS A 194 18.20 9.99 0.75
CA HIS A 194 19.37 10.15 -0.11
C HIS A 194 19.04 9.63 -1.52
N PRO A 195 19.51 10.26 -2.62
CA PRO A 195 19.19 9.84 -3.99
C PRO A 195 19.43 8.36 -4.28
N LEU A 196 20.42 7.74 -3.66
CA LEU A 196 20.69 6.30 -3.80
C LEU A 196 19.59 5.43 -3.19
N LEU A 197 18.95 5.87 -2.09
CA LEU A 197 17.83 5.16 -1.47
C LEU A 197 16.57 5.26 -2.34
N THR A 198 16.31 6.44 -2.88
CA THR A 198 15.22 6.65 -3.86
C THR A 198 15.42 5.77 -5.10
N LYS A 199 16.64 5.77 -5.65
CA LYS A 199 16.99 4.90 -6.78
C LYS A 199 16.73 3.44 -6.45
N ARG A 200 17.13 2.97 -5.26
CA ARG A 200 16.91 1.56 -4.85
C ARG A 200 15.43 1.19 -4.81
N LEU A 201 14.57 2.06 -4.27
CA LEU A 201 13.13 1.83 -4.26
C LEU A 201 12.55 1.68 -5.68
N ILE A 202 13.01 2.50 -6.63
CA ILE A 202 12.57 2.42 -8.04
C ILE A 202 13.09 1.13 -8.68
N GLU A 203 14.35 0.75 -8.45
CA GLU A 203 14.94 -0.47 -8.99
C GLU A 203 14.18 -1.72 -8.56
N MET A 204 13.70 -1.77 -7.31
CA MET A 204 12.89 -2.89 -6.83
C MET A 204 11.60 -3.11 -7.61
N VAL A 205 10.96 -2.04 -8.12
CA VAL A 205 9.76 -2.14 -8.98
C VAL A 205 10.10 -2.68 -10.37
N GLN A 206 11.35 -2.45 -10.83
CA GLN A 206 11.81 -2.87 -12.15
C GLN A 206 12.42 -4.28 -12.14
N ASP A 207 12.79 -4.80 -10.95
CA ASP A 207 13.38 -6.12 -10.80
C ASP A 207 12.26 -7.18 -10.78
N SER A 208 12.21 -8.01 -11.82
CA SER A 208 11.23 -9.10 -11.93
C SER A 208 11.48 -10.27 -10.95
N ASN A 209 12.51 -10.21 -10.13
CA ASN A 209 12.91 -11.26 -9.18
C ASN A 209 12.67 -10.87 -7.70
N VAL A 210 11.98 -9.78 -7.45
CA VAL A 210 11.65 -9.32 -6.08
C VAL A 210 10.31 -9.88 -5.61
#